data_793bba3e2951acf555edad5fc0cbf172
#
_entry.id   793bba3e2951acf555edad5fc0cbf172
#
_cell.length_a   1.000
_cell.length_b   1.000
_cell.length_c   1.000
_cell.angle_alpha   90.00
_cell.angle_beta   90.00
_cell.angle_gamma   90.00
#
_symmetry.space_group_name_H-M   'P 1'
#
loop_
_entity.id
_entity.type
_entity.pdbx_description
1 polymer ?
#
loop_
_entity_poly.entity_id
_entity_poly.type
_entity_poly.pdbx_seq_one_letter_code
_entity_poly.pdbx_strand_id
1 'polypeptide(L)' 'MTKQEMITLYQNMIRQYERNNDDLIARYGTGVRPSWISEDLAINGHHIMRYKKKIAELEAQNDA' A
#
# COMPACT_ATOMS: atom_id res chain seq x y z
N MET A 1 -4.07 21.10 -2.93
CA MET A 1 -4.03 19.81 -3.66
C MET A 1 -5.46 19.40 -4.01
N THR A 2 -5.69 19.06 -5.27
CA THR A 2 -7.02 18.62 -5.71
C THR A 2 -7.29 17.18 -5.25
N LYS A 3 -8.56 16.79 -5.30
CA LYS A 3 -8.96 15.42 -4.99
C LYS A 3 -8.22 14.42 -5.87
N GLN A 4 -8.14 14.69 -7.18
CA GLN A 4 -7.46 13.80 -8.12
C GLN A 4 -5.97 13.72 -7.83
N GLU A 5 -5.34 14.82 -7.46
CA GLU A 5 -3.93 14.81 -7.08
C GLU A 5 -3.69 13.97 -5.83
N MET A 6 -4.58 14.05 -4.85
CA MET A 6 -4.49 13.23 -3.65
C MET A 6 -4.66 11.74 -3.96
N ILE A 7 -5.62 11.40 -4.81
CA ILE A 7 -5.82 10.01 -5.23
C ILE A 7 -4.57 9.49 -5.92
N THR A 8 -4.00 10.26 -6.83
CA THR A 8 -2.78 9.87 -7.54
C THR A 8 -1.62 9.67 -6.56
N LEU A 9 -1.48 10.56 -5.59
CA LEU A 9 -0.45 10.42 -4.57
C LEU A 9 -0.60 9.11 -3.79
N TYR A 10 -1.81 8.82 -3.32
CA TYR A 10 -2.07 7.58 -2.59
C TYR A 10 -1.85 6.34 -3.45
N GLN A 11 -2.25 6.38 -4.72
CA GLN A 11 -1.98 5.29 -5.66
C GLN A 11 -0.49 5.03 -5.84
N ASN A 12 0.30 6.10 -5.91
CA ASN A 12 1.76 5.97 -6.03
C ASN A 12 2.36 5.37 -4.76
N MET A 13 1.86 5.74 -3.59
CA MET A 13 2.31 5.17 -2.33
C MET A 13 1.95 3.69 -2.22
N ILE A 14 0.75 3.31 -2.66
CA ILE A 14 0.33 1.91 -2.70
C ILE A 14 1.27 1.09 -3.58
N ARG A 15 1.57 1.58 -4.79
CA ARG A 15 2.50 0.89 -5.70
C ARG A 15 3.87 0.71 -5.08
N GLN A 16 4.35 1.69 -4.34
CA GLN A 16 5.65 1.61 -3.70
C GLN A 16 5.68 0.54 -2.63
N TYR A 17 4.64 0.46 -1.79
CA TYR A 17 4.53 -0.59 -0.78
C TYR A 17 4.35 -1.97 -1.39
N GLU A 18 3.56 -2.08 -2.45
CA GLU A 18 3.39 -3.35 -3.17
C GLU A 18 4.71 -3.82 -3.77
N ARG A 19 5.47 -2.90 -4.35
CA ARG A 19 6.80 -3.20 -4.90
C ARG A 19 7.76 -3.66 -3.83
N ASN A 20 7.73 -3.01 -2.65
CA ASN A 20 8.56 -3.42 -1.52
C ASN A 20 8.20 -4.84 -1.06
N ASN A 21 6.93 -5.17 -1.00
CA ASN A 21 6.48 -6.52 -0.64
C ASN A 21 6.94 -7.54 -1.68
N ASP A 22 6.77 -7.24 -2.96
CA ASP A 22 7.21 -8.12 -4.04
C ASP A 22 8.72 -8.36 -3.97
N ASP A 23 9.49 -7.32 -3.67
CA ASP A 23 10.94 -7.42 -3.55
C ASP A 23 11.34 -8.30 -2.35
N LEU A 24 10.67 -8.16 -1.22
CA LEU A 24 10.91 -9.00 -0.04
C LEU A 24 10.59 -10.47 -0.34
N ILE A 25 9.47 -10.72 -1.00
CA ILE A 25 9.07 -12.08 -1.38
C ILE A 25 10.08 -12.67 -2.37
N ALA A 26 10.52 -11.88 -3.34
CA ALA A 26 11.50 -12.33 -4.34
C ALA A 26 12.83 -12.69 -3.70
N ARG A 27 13.26 -11.94 -2.68
CA ARG A 27 14.56 -12.18 -2.01
C ARG A 27 14.52 -13.33 -1.01
N TYR A 28 13.44 -13.46 -0.25
CA TYR A 28 13.36 -14.38 0.88
C TYR A 28 12.37 -15.53 0.68
N GLY A 29 11.59 -15.49 -0.40
CA GLY A 29 10.63 -16.53 -0.73
C GLY A 29 9.40 -16.51 0.17
N THR A 30 8.59 -17.55 0.05
CA THR A 30 7.34 -17.71 0.80
C THR A 30 7.43 -18.78 1.89
N GLY A 31 8.58 -19.45 2.00
CA GLY A 31 8.80 -20.49 3.00
C GLY A 31 9.25 -19.95 4.34
N VAL A 32 10.11 -20.73 5.02
CA VAL A 32 10.67 -20.31 6.31
C VAL A 32 11.59 -19.11 6.09
N ARG A 33 11.34 -18.05 6.83
CA ARG A 33 12.08 -16.79 6.71
C ARG A 33 12.13 -16.10 8.07
N PRO A 34 13.08 -15.13 8.27
CA PRO A 34 13.12 -14.37 9.52
C PRO A 34 11.79 -13.66 9.81
N SER A 35 11.43 -13.59 11.08
CA SER A 35 10.15 -13.01 11.51
C SER A 35 10.00 -11.54 11.10
N TRP A 36 11.10 -10.78 11.01
CA TRP A 36 11.03 -9.37 10.63
C TRP A 36 10.50 -9.18 9.22
N ILE A 37 10.70 -10.17 8.33
CA ILE A 37 10.17 -10.11 6.96
C ILE A 37 8.66 -10.21 6.98
N SER A 38 8.11 -11.15 7.77
CA SER A 38 6.67 -11.27 7.93
C SER A 38 6.07 -10.00 8.54
N GLU A 39 6.76 -9.39 9.49
CA GLU A 39 6.33 -8.13 10.09
C GLU A 39 6.31 -7.01 9.07
N ASP A 40 7.38 -6.87 8.26
CA ASP A 40 7.45 -5.84 7.23
C ASP A 40 6.37 -6.02 6.17
N LEU A 41 6.13 -7.25 5.73
CA LEU A 41 5.05 -7.55 4.79
C LEU A 41 3.69 -7.13 5.35
N ALA A 42 3.45 -7.43 6.63
CA ALA A 42 2.20 -7.08 7.29
C ALA A 42 2.05 -5.56 7.43
N ILE A 43 3.11 -4.86 7.80
CA ILE A 43 3.10 -3.39 7.93
C ILE A 43 2.81 -2.75 6.58
N ASN A 44 3.50 -3.19 5.53
CA ASN A 44 3.27 -2.67 4.18
C ASN A 44 1.84 -2.94 3.72
N GLY A 45 1.32 -4.14 3.99
CA GLY A 45 -0.06 -4.49 3.68
C GLY A 45 -1.06 -3.61 4.42
N HIS A 46 -0.77 -3.28 5.67
CA HIS A 46 -1.62 -2.39 6.46
C HIS A 46 -1.66 -0.98 5.87
N HIS A 47 -0.51 -0.44 5.46
CA HIS A 47 -0.45 0.86 4.79
C HIS A 47 -1.22 0.84 3.48
N ILE A 48 -1.08 -0.21 2.69
CA ILE A 48 -1.81 -0.37 1.43
C ILE A 48 -3.33 -0.31 1.68
N MET A 49 -3.82 -1.04 2.67
CA MET A 49 -5.23 -1.04 3.01
C MET A 49 -5.72 0.34 3.43
N ARG A 50 -4.93 1.05 4.24
CA ARG A 50 -5.27 2.39 4.70
C ARG A 50 -5.39 3.37 3.52
N TYR A 51 -4.44 3.33 2.59
CA TYR A 51 -4.48 4.22 1.43
C TYR A 51 -5.61 3.87 0.48
N LYS A 52 -5.89 2.59 0.28
CA LYS A 52 -7.05 2.17 -0.52
C LYS A 52 -8.35 2.68 0.08
N LYS A 53 -8.48 2.64 1.41
CA LYS A 53 -9.63 3.18 2.10
C LYS A 53 -9.76 4.68 1.91
N LYS A 54 -8.64 5.42 2.01
CA LYS A 54 -8.64 6.85 1.79
C LYS A 54 -9.04 7.21 0.37
N ILE A 55 -8.58 6.46 -0.63
CA ILE A 55 -8.98 6.66 -2.02
C ILE A 55 -10.48 6.44 -2.18
N ALA A 56 -11.01 5.36 -1.61
CA ALA A 56 -12.44 5.07 -1.67
C ALA A 56 -13.26 6.19 -1.04
N GLU A 57 -12.82 6.72 0.09
CA GLU A 57 -13.49 7.85 0.76
C GLU A 57 -13.48 9.11 -0.10
N LEU A 58 -12.35 9.40 -0.75
CA LEU A 58 -12.25 10.54 -1.66
C LEU A 58 -13.15 10.38 -2.88
N GLU A 59 -13.18 9.18 -3.46
CA GLU A 59 -14.03 8.89 -4.62
C GLU A 59 -15.50 8.96 -4.27
N ALA A 60 -15.87 8.64 -3.03
CA ALA A 60 -17.24 8.70 -2.57
C ALA A 60 -17.70 10.12 -2.22
N GLN A 61 -16.76 11.06 -2.09
CA GLN A 61 -17.10 12.45 -1.81
C GLN A 61 -17.83 13.08 -2.99
N ASN A 62 -18.90 13.77 -2.68
CA ASN A 62 -19.66 14.46 -3.68
C ASN A 62 -19.03 15.84 -3.92
N ASP A 63 -18.72 16.15 -5.16
CA ASP A 63 -18.09 17.42 -5.56
C ASP A 63 -19.12 18.52 -5.79
N ALA A 64 -20.30 18.38 -5.30
CA ALA A 64 -21.38 19.33 -5.48
C ALA A 64 -21.08 20.71 -4.91
#